data_d66b5472ff6fd5b98a1ee54c9be00c99
#
_entry.id   d66b5472ff6fd5b98a1ee54c9be00c99
#
_cell.length_a   1.000
_cell.length_b   1.000
_cell.length_c   1.000
_cell.angle_alpha   90.00
_cell.angle_beta   90.00
_cell.angle_gamma   90.00
#
_symmetry.space_group_name_H-M   'P 1'
#
loop_
_entity.id
_entity.type
_entity.pdbx_description
1 polymer ?
#
loop_
_entity_poly.entity_id
_entity_poly.type
_entity_poly.pdbx_seq_one_letter_code
_entity_poly.pdbx_strand_id
1 'polypeptide(L)'
;MKADLHFHTTLSDGRDTPVQVLENLVSSGVEFATLTDHDLVSGGFADELRERGIETTPASEISTHFFAGLSKVGLHVTAYAPAFSEQAHTMLQRTRTGKAEKIRQQVERLIGQGYPLSHEGLAQWAIGKGYSPAGLNNAHLSSYVYSTPDAVALANRDQQRRKSLPDRVGFLNECLKREGRNPIGAVEIPEYEPTTEEASRIVRDMGGVISIAHPNFSWEKYEGIEGLQRDIAQLVDQGVMGIELNALATPEWARVILEIRDRYNLLLTFGSDNHGETTPSKKHGTLGQMNPYFLEEEGRMKHHLKALRDRIGI
;
A
#
# COMPACT_ATOMS: atom_id res chain seq x y z
N MET A 1 -14.15 -13.80 16.32
CA MET A 1 -13.94 -12.44 15.76
C MET A 1 -13.01 -12.55 14.57
N LYS A 2 -13.35 -11.91 13.45
CA LYS A 2 -12.51 -11.83 12.27
C LYS A 2 -12.28 -10.35 11.95
N ALA A 3 -11.04 -9.97 11.65
CA ALA A 3 -10.72 -8.57 11.41
C ALA A 3 -9.70 -8.43 10.27
N ASP A 4 -9.71 -7.28 9.58
CA ASP A 4 -8.76 -6.91 8.55
C ASP A 4 -8.42 -5.42 8.67
N LEU A 5 -7.16 -5.12 8.96
CA LEU A 5 -6.69 -3.76 9.18
C LEU A 5 -5.97 -3.16 7.97
N HIS A 6 -5.88 -3.92 6.84
CA HIS A 6 -5.14 -3.49 5.67
C HIS A 6 -5.71 -4.11 4.40
N PHE A 7 -6.44 -3.30 3.62
CA PHE A 7 -6.96 -3.67 2.30
C PHE A 7 -7.25 -2.40 1.46
N HIS A 8 -7.40 -2.58 0.15
CA HIS A 8 -7.52 -1.54 -0.84
C HIS A 8 -8.78 -1.64 -1.69
N THR A 9 -9.20 -0.51 -2.26
CA THR A 9 -10.31 -0.40 -3.22
C THR A 9 -9.86 0.30 -4.49
N THR A 10 -10.78 0.46 -5.45
CA THR A 10 -10.52 1.24 -6.68
C THR A 10 -10.33 2.74 -6.43
N LEU A 11 -10.43 3.22 -5.20
CA LEU A 11 -10.03 4.59 -4.84
C LEU A 11 -8.52 4.78 -4.86
N SER A 12 -7.74 3.68 -4.72
CA SER A 12 -6.30 3.63 -4.95
C SER A 12 -5.97 2.59 -6.03
N ASP A 13 -5.46 1.43 -5.71
CA ASP A 13 -5.00 0.41 -6.64
C ASP A 13 -5.60 -0.99 -6.43
N GLY A 14 -6.58 -1.10 -5.57
CA GLY A 14 -7.46 -2.26 -5.50
C GLY A 14 -8.33 -2.40 -6.77
N ARG A 15 -8.85 -3.60 -7.03
CA ARG A 15 -9.69 -3.91 -8.20
C ARG A 15 -11.18 -3.83 -7.91
N ASP A 16 -11.53 -4.02 -6.64
CA ASP A 16 -12.91 -3.99 -6.20
C ASP A 16 -13.30 -2.57 -5.78
N THR A 17 -14.49 -2.16 -6.15
CA THR A 17 -15.06 -0.88 -5.69
C THR A 17 -15.34 -0.94 -4.17
N PRO A 18 -15.45 0.22 -3.48
CA PRO A 18 -15.82 0.24 -2.07
C PRO A 18 -17.08 -0.59 -1.77
N VAL A 19 -18.08 -0.52 -2.62
CA VAL A 19 -19.33 -1.31 -2.47
C VAL A 19 -19.06 -2.81 -2.54
N GLN A 20 -18.27 -3.27 -3.51
CA GLN A 20 -17.92 -4.68 -3.64
C GLN A 20 -17.10 -5.17 -2.44
N VAL A 21 -16.13 -4.36 -1.97
CA VAL A 21 -15.35 -4.68 -0.76
C VAL A 21 -16.25 -4.78 0.46
N LEU A 22 -17.20 -3.85 0.64
CA LEU A 22 -18.17 -3.90 1.75
C LEU A 22 -18.99 -5.20 1.72
N GLU A 23 -19.52 -5.59 0.57
CA GLU A 23 -20.28 -6.84 0.41
C GLU A 23 -19.40 -8.07 0.72
N ASN A 24 -18.15 -8.05 0.28
CA ASN A 24 -17.19 -9.12 0.54
C ASN A 24 -16.82 -9.21 2.04
N LEU A 25 -16.65 -8.09 2.75
CA LEU A 25 -16.41 -8.05 4.20
C LEU A 25 -17.59 -8.65 4.96
N VAL A 26 -18.81 -8.24 4.64
CA VAL A 26 -20.04 -8.76 5.26
C VAL A 26 -20.17 -10.27 5.01
N SER A 27 -20.04 -10.72 3.77
CA SER A 27 -20.17 -12.13 3.41
C SER A 27 -19.08 -13.01 4.02
N SER A 28 -17.90 -12.44 4.24
CA SER A 28 -16.77 -13.11 4.90
C SER A 28 -16.86 -13.13 6.43
N GLY A 29 -17.87 -12.48 7.02
CA GLY A 29 -18.06 -12.41 8.48
C GLY A 29 -16.96 -11.62 9.20
N VAL A 30 -16.42 -10.58 8.55
CA VAL A 30 -15.47 -9.66 9.17
C VAL A 30 -16.23 -8.74 10.13
N GLU A 31 -15.75 -8.63 11.37
CA GLU A 31 -16.36 -7.86 12.45
C GLU A 31 -15.67 -6.51 12.70
N PHE A 32 -14.39 -6.41 12.33
CA PHE A 32 -13.62 -5.16 12.37
C PHE A 32 -12.80 -5.00 11.09
N ALA A 33 -12.89 -3.85 10.42
CA ALA A 33 -12.18 -3.60 9.17
C ALA A 33 -11.73 -2.14 9.06
N THR A 34 -10.55 -1.90 8.52
CA THR A 34 -10.08 -0.53 8.22
C THR A 34 -9.63 -0.43 6.77
N LEU A 35 -10.27 0.43 6.00
CA LEU A 35 -9.83 0.75 4.64
C LEU A 35 -8.56 1.58 4.67
N THR A 36 -7.53 1.11 3.99
CA THR A 36 -6.20 1.72 3.95
C THR A 36 -5.77 2.11 2.54
N ASP A 37 -6.67 2.59 1.72
CA ASP A 37 -6.33 3.09 0.39
C ASP A 37 -5.10 4.02 0.42
N HIS A 38 -4.24 3.90 -0.59
CA HIS A 38 -3.00 4.65 -0.66
C HIS A 38 -3.22 6.16 -0.65
N ASP A 39 -2.61 6.84 0.32
CA ASP A 39 -2.57 8.29 0.47
C ASP A 39 -3.96 8.95 0.46
N LEU A 40 -4.96 8.24 0.98
CA LEU A 40 -6.35 8.67 1.02
C LEU A 40 -7.04 8.16 2.28
N VAL A 41 -7.89 8.98 2.88
CA VAL A 41 -8.85 8.57 3.91
C VAL A 41 -10.26 8.69 3.34
N SER A 42 -10.98 7.58 3.30
CA SER A 42 -12.38 7.55 2.86
C SER A 42 -13.33 7.58 4.08
N GLY A 43 -13.72 8.79 4.49
CA GLY A 43 -14.65 8.96 5.62
C GLY A 43 -16.02 8.32 5.40
N GLY A 44 -16.56 8.42 4.18
CA GLY A 44 -17.87 7.82 3.86
C GLY A 44 -17.90 6.30 3.97
N PHE A 45 -16.82 5.61 3.59
CA PHE A 45 -16.74 4.16 3.71
C PHE A 45 -16.75 3.68 5.17
N ALA A 46 -16.17 4.45 6.08
CA ALA A 46 -16.22 4.12 7.50
C ALA A 46 -17.65 4.14 8.06
N ASP A 47 -18.49 5.06 7.58
CA ASP A 47 -19.90 5.12 7.96
C ASP A 47 -20.69 3.94 7.37
N GLU A 48 -20.45 3.58 6.11
CA GLU A 48 -21.03 2.40 5.47
C GLU A 48 -20.68 1.09 6.21
N LEU A 49 -19.43 0.95 6.69
CA LEU A 49 -19.03 -0.21 7.51
C LEU A 49 -19.84 -0.28 8.82
N ARG A 50 -19.98 0.85 9.53
CA ARG A 50 -20.74 0.91 10.78
C ARG A 50 -22.22 0.60 10.58
N GLU A 51 -22.83 1.06 9.50
CA GLU A 51 -24.21 0.73 9.12
C GLU A 51 -24.43 -0.76 8.89
N ARG A 52 -23.41 -1.49 8.48
CA ARG A 52 -23.41 -2.94 8.31
C ARG A 52 -22.97 -3.71 9.57
N GLY A 53 -22.75 -3.02 10.70
CA GLY A 53 -22.34 -3.62 11.97
C GLY A 53 -20.86 -4.04 12.01
N ILE A 54 -20.03 -3.54 11.10
CA ILE A 54 -18.60 -3.75 11.10
C ILE A 54 -17.93 -2.57 11.81
N GLU A 55 -17.21 -2.87 12.89
CA GLU A 55 -16.45 -1.86 13.62
C GLU A 55 -15.26 -1.36 12.74
N THR A 56 -14.94 -0.08 12.86
CA THR A 56 -13.87 0.52 12.05
C THR A 56 -13.27 1.76 12.71
N THR A 57 -12.08 2.13 12.26
CA THR A 57 -11.46 3.44 12.51
C THR A 57 -10.95 4.03 11.17
N PRO A 58 -10.90 5.36 11.02
CA PRO A 58 -10.26 5.96 9.85
C PRO A 58 -8.80 5.51 9.73
N ALA A 59 -8.40 5.17 8.51
CA ALA A 59 -7.05 4.70 8.22
C ALA A 59 -6.61 5.10 6.81
N SER A 60 -5.31 5.01 6.55
CA SER A 60 -4.70 5.18 5.22
C SER A 60 -3.38 4.45 5.18
N GLU A 61 -3.03 3.84 4.04
CA GLU A 61 -1.65 3.46 3.78
C GLU A 61 -0.91 4.64 3.15
N ILE A 62 0.09 5.14 3.85
CA ILE A 62 0.85 6.33 3.45
C ILE A 62 2.13 5.89 2.77
N SER A 63 2.36 6.41 1.55
CA SER A 63 3.64 6.27 0.86
C SER A 63 4.64 7.22 1.49
N THR A 64 5.70 6.66 2.06
CA THR A 64 6.78 7.40 2.73
C THR A 64 8.14 6.96 2.21
N HIS A 65 9.18 7.64 2.70
CA HIS A 65 10.54 7.18 2.55
C HIS A 65 11.37 7.49 3.80
N PHE A 66 12.45 6.76 3.97
CA PHE A 66 13.50 7.07 4.93
C PHE A 66 14.88 6.93 4.28
N PHE A 67 15.93 7.35 4.98
CA PHE A 67 17.29 7.23 4.49
C PHE A 67 18.04 6.17 5.30
N ALA A 68 18.37 5.04 4.66
CA ALA A 68 19.30 4.07 5.18
C ALA A 68 20.73 4.49 4.79
N GLY A 69 21.42 5.19 5.67
CA GLY A 69 22.64 5.91 5.33
C GLY A 69 22.39 6.98 4.27
N LEU A 70 23.02 6.86 3.10
CA LEU A 70 22.82 7.78 1.97
C LEU A 70 21.72 7.30 0.97
N SER A 71 21.19 6.10 1.15
CA SER A 71 20.21 5.51 0.23
C SER A 71 18.80 5.87 0.66
N LYS A 72 18.04 6.48 -0.26
CA LYS A 72 16.60 6.70 -0.09
C LYS A 72 15.86 5.37 -0.28
N VAL A 73 15.13 4.95 0.74
CA VAL A 73 14.32 3.72 0.75
C VAL A 73 12.83 4.10 0.86
N GLY A 74 12.05 3.71 -0.15
CA GLY A 74 10.60 3.86 -0.10
C GLY A 74 9.97 2.87 0.89
N LEU A 75 9.05 3.35 1.69
CA LEU A 75 8.37 2.57 2.72
C LEU A 75 6.88 2.91 2.75
N HIS A 76 6.05 1.88 2.81
CA HIS A 76 4.64 2.07 3.13
C HIS A 76 4.41 1.92 4.62
N VAL A 77 3.56 2.76 5.16
CA VAL A 77 3.13 2.70 6.56
C VAL A 77 1.61 2.85 6.63
N THR A 78 0.96 2.03 7.44
CA THR A 78 -0.46 2.21 7.75
C THR A 78 -0.62 3.18 8.91
N ALA A 79 -1.52 4.13 8.76
CA ALA A 79 -1.89 5.10 9.79
C ALA A 79 -3.33 4.84 10.24
N TYR A 80 -3.54 4.78 11.54
CA TYR A 80 -4.84 4.60 12.19
C TYR A 80 -5.05 5.74 13.17
N ALA A 81 -6.20 6.41 13.11
CA ALA A 81 -6.47 7.53 14.01
C ALA A 81 -7.97 7.68 14.26
N PRO A 82 -8.40 8.31 15.39
CA PRO A 82 -9.80 8.59 15.64
C PRO A 82 -10.39 9.54 14.58
N ALA A 83 -9.58 10.48 14.08
CA ALA A 83 -9.88 11.36 12.95
C ALA A 83 -8.58 11.84 12.31
N PHE A 84 -8.62 12.10 11.01
CA PHE A 84 -7.48 12.70 10.30
C PHE A 84 -7.58 14.23 10.33
N SER A 85 -6.48 14.88 10.70
CA SER A 85 -6.37 16.33 10.74
C SER A 85 -6.26 16.94 9.33
N GLU A 86 -6.53 18.25 9.21
CA GLU A 86 -6.31 18.99 7.96
C GLU A 86 -4.86 18.88 7.46
N GLN A 87 -3.90 18.91 8.38
CA GLN A 87 -2.48 18.70 8.04
C GLN A 87 -2.23 17.32 7.44
N ALA A 88 -2.84 16.27 7.99
CA ALA A 88 -2.74 14.92 7.45
C ALA A 88 -3.37 14.85 6.05
N HIS A 89 -4.56 15.39 5.86
CA HIS A 89 -5.19 15.45 4.54
C HIS A 89 -4.33 16.22 3.52
N THR A 90 -3.71 17.34 3.93
CA THR A 90 -2.79 18.11 3.07
C THR A 90 -1.57 17.29 2.66
N MET A 91 -0.97 16.55 3.59
CA MET A 91 0.16 15.64 3.32
C MET A 91 -0.22 14.54 2.32
N LEU A 92 -1.35 13.87 2.55
CA LEU A 92 -1.87 12.83 1.65
C LEU A 92 -2.16 13.39 0.25
N GLN A 93 -2.81 14.57 0.18
CA GLN A 93 -3.10 15.22 -1.09
C GLN A 93 -1.84 15.63 -1.85
N ARG A 94 -0.79 16.12 -1.16
CA ARG A 94 0.51 16.42 -1.77
C ARG A 94 1.08 15.17 -2.44
N THR A 95 1.06 14.03 -1.75
CA THR A 95 1.55 12.74 -2.26
C THR A 95 0.76 12.30 -3.50
N ARG A 96 -0.59 12.36 -3.44
CA ARG A 96 -1.45 12.01 -4.59
C ARG A 96 -1.19 12.92 -5.80
N THR A 97 -1.09 14.23 -5.57
CA THR A 97 -0.81 15.20 -6.64
C THR A 97 0.55 14.93 -7.29
N GLY A 98 1.58 14.62 -6.50
CA GLY A 98 2.90 14.25 -7.00
C GLY A 98 2.87 12.96 -7.80
N LYS A 99 2.14 11.93 -7.33
CA LYS A 99 1.95 10.67 -8.10
C LYS A 99 1.24 10.93 -9.43
N ALA A 100 0.17 11.73 -9.43
CA ALA A 100 -0.56 12.07 -10.66
C ALA A 100 0.33 12.83 -11.66
N GLU A 101 1.14 13.78 -11.20
CA GLU A 101 2.09 14.51 -12.03
C GLU A 101 3.17 13.57 -12.60
N LYS A 102 3.68 12.64 -11.79
CA LYS A 102 4.62 11.62 -12.24
C LYS A 102 4.02 10.78 -13.37
N ILE A 103 2.80 10.28 -13.20
CA ILE A 103 2.11 9.50 -14.23
C ILE A 103 1.91 10.32 -15.51
N ARG A 104 1.52 11.60 -15.37
CA ARG A 104 1.36 12.51 -16.49
C ARG A 104 2.67 12.63 -17.32
N GLN A 105 3.78 12.89 -16.66
CA GLN A 105 5.10 13.01 -17.34
C GLN A 105 5.56 11.67 -17.92
N GLN A 106 5.27 10.55 -17.25
CA GLN A 106 5.60 9.22 -17.77
C GLN A 106 4.84 8.92 -19.07
N VAL A 107 3.55 9.27 -19.13
CA VAL A 107 2.74 9.13 -20.36
C VAL A 107 3.33 9.98 -21.48
N GLU A 108 3.65 11.25 -21.22
CA GLU A 108 4.30 12.13 -22.22
C GLU A 108 5.61 11.56 -22.73
N ARG A 109 6.43 11.04 -21.83
CA ARG A 109 7.71 10.44 -22.19
C ARG A 109 7.52 9.18 -23.04
N LEU A 110 6.57 8.33 -22.74
CA LEU A 110 6.24 7.15 -23.55
C LEU A 110 5.69 7.54 -24.92
N ILE A 111 4.82 8.57 -25.00
CA ILE A 111 4.37 9.13 -26.29
C ILE A 111 5.56 9.60 -27.12
N GLY A 112 6.53 10.29 -26.51
CA GLY A 112 7.77 10.70 -27.17
C GLY A 112 8.65 9.54 -27.65
N GLN A 113 8.47 8.33 -27.11
CA GLN A 113 9.10 7.08 -27.56
C GLN A 113 8.26 6.33 -28.61
N GLY A 114 7.17 6.92 -29.09
CA GLY A 114 6.29 6.36 -30.12
C GLY A 114 5.20 5.43 -29.60
N TYR A 115 4.95 5.38 -28.28
CA TYR A 115 3.81 4.63 -27.75
C TYR A 115 2.50 5.32 -28.12
N PRO A 116 1.50 4.59 -28.66
CA PRO A 116 0.20 5.13 -29.03
C PRO A 116 -0.69 5.29 -27.79
N LEU A 117 -0.30 6.16 -26.87
CA LEU A 117 -0.97 6.46 -25.62
C LEU A 117 -1.50 7.90 -25.64
N SER A 118 -2.45 8.21 -24.75
CA SER A 118 -2.88 9.57 -24.46
C SER A 118 -3.32 9.72 -23.00
N HIS A 119 -3.27 10.95 -22.50
CA HIS A 119 -3.78 11.26 -21.15
C HIS A 119 -5.28 11.00 -21.04
N GLU A 120 -6.03 11.37 -22.06
CA GLU A 120 -7.48 11.13 -22.12
C GLU A 120 -7.78 9.62 -22.16
N GLY A 121 -7.05 8.85 -22.97
CA GLY A 121 -7.19 7.40 -23.04
C GLY A 121 -6.90 6.71 -21.70
N LEU A 122 -5.85 7.16 -20.98
CA LEU A 122 -5.56 6.66 -19.64
C LEU A 122 -6.70 6.98 -18.65
N ALA A 123 -7.22 8.22 -18.68
CA ALA A 123 -8.31 8.62 -17.79
C ALA A 123 -9.60 7.83 -18.08
N GLN A 124 -9.97 7.67 -19.35
CA GLN A 124 -11.13 6.88 -19.76
C GLN A 124 -10.97 5.40 -19.41
N TRP A 125 -9.78 4.83 -19.64
CA TRP A 125 -9.47 3.47 -19.23
C TRP A 125 -9.63 3.29 -17.71
N ALA A 126 -9.10 4.22 -16.91
CA ALA A 126 -9.21 4.18 -15.46
C ALA A 126 -10.67 4.22 -15.00
N ILE A 127 -11.45 5.18 -15.51
CA ILE A 127 -12.89 5.30 -15.22
C ILE A 127 -13.64 4.02 -15.62
N GLY A 128 -13.36 3.48 -16.80
CA GLY A 128 -13.98 2.23 -17.28
C GLY A 128 -13.64 1.00 -16.45
N LYS A 129 -12.56 1.06 -15.63
CA LYS A 129 -12.17 0.04 -14.66
C LYS A 129 -12.63 0.34 -13.24
N GLY A 130 -13.30 1.46 -13.02
CA GLY A 130 -13.72 1.92 -11.69
C GLY A 130 -12.64 2.63 -10.88
N TYR A 131 -11.44 2.84 -11.45
CA TYR A 131 -10.36 3.56 -10.76
C TYR A 131 -10.58 5.07 -10.75
N SER A 132 -10.18 5.71 -9.67
CA SER A 132 -10.07 7.16 -9.60
C SER A 132 -8.86 7.64 -10.42
N PRO A 133 -9.03 8.53 -11.43
CA PRO A 133 -7.90 9.09 -12.17
C PRO A 133 -6.87 9.81 -11.28
N ALA A 134 -7.29 10.31 -10.12
CA ALA A 134 -6.41 10.96 -9.15
C ALA A 134 -5.60 9.96 -8.28
N GLY A 135 -5.93 8.67 -8.32
CA GLY A 135 -5.26 7.62 -7.55
C GLY A 135 -4.31 6.74 -8.38
N LEU A 136 -4.04 7.12 -9.64
CA LEU A 136 -3.24 6.29 -10.54
C LEU A 136 -1.77 6.22 -10.10
N ASN A 137 -1.19 5.04 -10.25
CA ASN A 137 0.21 4.74 -9.98
C ASN A 137 0.86 3.99 -11.15
N ASN A 138 2.13 3.62 -11.01
CA ASN A 138 2.88 2.90 -12.06
C ASN A 138 2.24 1.56 -12.46
N ALA A 139 1.53 0.88 -11.53
CA ALA A 139 0.85 -0.37 -11.85
C ALA A 139 -0.34 -0.13 -12.79
N HIS A 140 -1.07 0.97 -12.59
CA HIS A 140 -2.16 1.38 -13.48
C HIS A 140 -1.62 1.77 -14.85
N LEU A 141 -0.56 2.59 -14.92
CA LEU A 141 0.04 2.95 -16.21
C LEU A 141 0.52 1.72 -16.97
N SER A 142 1.20 0.79 -16.30
CA SER A 142 1.61 -0.47 -16.91
C SER A 142 0.41 -1.29 -17.40
N SER A 143 -0.69 -1.30 -16.65
CA SER A 143 -1.94 -1.99 -17.04
C SER A 143 -2.58 -1.33 -18.26
N TYR A 144 -2.60 0.00 -18.32
CA TYR A 144 -3.09 0.74 -19.47
C TYR A 144 -2.28 0.46 -20.72
N VAL A 145 -0.94 0.48 -20.64
CA VAL A 145 -0.06 0.10 -21.76
C VAL A 145 -0.40 -1.29 -22.29
N TYR A 146 -0.60 -2.26 -21.40
CA TYR A 146 -0.94 -3.65 -21.77
C TYR A 146 -2.41 -3.85 -22.17
N SER A 147 -3.28 -2.88 -21.96
CA SER A 147 -4.64 -2.87 -22.48
C SER A 147 -4.78 -2.18 -23.86
N THR A 148 -3.68 -1.55 -24.33
CA THR A 148 -3.63 -0.84 -25.62
C THR A 148 -2.88 -1.71 -26.63
N PRO A 149 -3.58 -2.36 -27.61
CA PRO A 149 -2.98 -3.41 -28.46
C PRO A 149 -1.69 -3.01 -29.15
N ASP A 150 -1.65 -1.81 -29.75
CA ASP A 150 -0.47 -1.32 -30.47
C ASP A 150 0.70 -0.95 -29.52
N ALA A 151 0.42 -0.61 -28.25
CA ALA A 151 1.43 -0.34 -27.25
C ALA A 151 2.07 -1.63 -26.72
N VAL A 152 1.35 -2.76 -26.69
CA VAL A 152 1.86 -4.05 -26.21
C VAL A 152 3.06 -4.53 -27.01
N ALA A 153 3.04 -4.37 -28.34
CA ALA A 153 4.15 -4.76 -29.20
C ALA A 153 5.43 -3.99 -28.85
N LEU A 154 5.30 -2.67 -28.60
CA LEU A 154 6.41 -1.81 -28.17
C LEU A 154 6.90 -2.18 -26.77
N ALA A 155 5.98 -2.37 -25.81
CA ALA A 155 6.31 -2.76 -24.45
C ALA A 155 7.05 -4.10 -24.39
N ASN A 156 6.65 -5.07 -25.20
CA ASN A 156 7.31 -6.36 -25.30
C ASN A 156 8.71 -6.22 -25.94
N ARG A 157 8.85 -5.42 -27.00
CA ARG A 157 10.16 -5.12 -27.62
C ARG A 157 11.12 -4.52 -26.60
N ASP A 158 10.66 -3.56 -25.81
CA ASP A 158 11.52 -2.81 -24.90
C ASP A 158 11.93 -3.63 -23.66
N GLN A 159 11.24 -4.74 -23.40
CA GLN A 159 11.58 -5.75 -22.37
C GLN A 159 12.39 -6.94 -22.93
N GLN A 160 12.59 -7.07 -24.24
CA GLN A 160 13.16 -8.29 -24.91
C GLN A 160 14.58 -8.67 -24.47
N ARG A 161 15.20 -7.94 -23.56
CA ARG A 161 16.52 -8.28 -22.98
C ARG A 161 16.45 -9.26 -21.81
N ARG A 162 15.27 -9.82 -21.50
CA ARG A 162 15.07 -10.76 -20.38
C ARG A 162 15.04 -12.23 -20.79
N LYS A 163 15.43 -13.10 -19.85
CA LYS A 163 15.22 -14.55 -19.94
C LYS A 163 13.75 -14.98 -19.72
N SER A 164 12.89 -14.08 -19.20
CA SER A 164 11.46 -14.29 -18.98
C SER A 164 10.64 -13.66 -20.10
N LEU A 165 9.45 -14.21 -20.36
CA LEU A 165 8.50 -13.62 -21.30
C LEU A 165 8.14 -12.19 -20.85
N PRO A 166 8.06 -11.24 -21.79
CA PRO A 166 7.62 -9.88 -21.50
C PRO A 166 6.20 -9.88 -20.91
N ASP A 167 6.00 -9.13 -19.83
CA ASP A 167 4.72 -8.97 -19.17
C ASP A 167 4.55 -7.58 -18.56
N ARG A 168 3.36 -7.29 -18.07
CA ARG A 168 3.01 -6.02 -17.42
C ARG A 168 3.92 -5.68 -16.24
N VAL A 169 4.25 -6.65 -15.40
CA VAL A 169 5.10 -6.45 -14.21
C VAL A 169 6.54 -6.17 -14.63
N GLY A 170 7.01 -6.87 -15.66
CA GLY A 170 8.30 -6.61 -16.28
C GLY A 170 8.39 -5.19 -16.82
N PHE A 171 7.38 -4.72 -17.55
CA PHE A 171 7.33 -3.36 -18.07
C PHE A 171 7.40 -2.31 -16.95
N LEU A 172 6.60 -2.50 -15.89
CA LEU A 172 6.64 -1.64 -14.72
C LEU A 172 8.06 -1.54 -14.13
N ASN A 173 8.69 -2.66 -13.89
CA ASN A 173 9.99 -2.70 -13.21
C ASN A 173 11.15 -2.26 -14.09
N GLU A 174 11.12 -2.55 -15.39
CA GLU A 174 12.23 -2.29 -16.31
C GLU A 174 12.11 -0.95 -17.03
N CYS A 175 10.88 -0.49 -17.32
CA CYS A 175 10.64 0.64 -18.18
C CYS A 175 10.09 1.88 -17.47
N LEU A 176 9.33 1.70 -16.37
CA LEU A 176 8.71 2.81 -15.65
C LEU A 176 9.47 3.22 -14.39
N LYS A 177 10.35 2.38 -13.86
CA LYS A 177 11.20 2.71 -12.72
C LYS A 177 12.56 3.18 -13.16
N ARG A 178 13.17 4.06 -12.38
CA ARG A 178 14.47 4.65 -12.64
C ARG A 178 15.60 3.62 -12.58
N GLU A 179 15.47 2.67 -11.68
CA GLU A 179 16.40 1.54 -11.46
C GLU A 179 16.20 0.41 -12.49
N GLY A 180 15.22 0.57 -13.38
CA GLY A 180 14.96 -0.37 -14.47
C GLY A 180 16.10 -0.42 -15.46
N ARG A 181 16.22 -1.54 -16.17
CA ARG A 181 17.29 -1.75 -17.17
C ARG A 181 17.12 -0.90 -18.43
N ASN A 182 15.89 -0.54 -18.75
CA ASN A 182 15.54 0.28 -19.89
C ASN A 182 14.49 1.34 -19.47
N PRO A 183 14.86 2.34 -18.67
CA PRO A 183 13.93 3.27 -18.00
C PRO A 183 13.36 4.32 -18.96
N ILE A 184 12.80 3.88 -20.11
CA ILE A 184 12.27 4.75 -21.17
C ILE A 184 11.10 5.63 -20.71
N GLY A 185 10.30 5.16 -19.76
CA GLY A 185 9.17 5.88 -19.17
C GLY A 185 9.47 6.45 -17.78
N ALA A 186 10.70 6.28 -17.27
CA ALA A 186 11.04 6.82 -15.95
C ALA A 186 11.20 8.34 -16.00
N VAL A 187 10.69 9.04 -15.00
CA VAL A 187 10.78 10.50 -14.87
C VAL A 187 11.28 10.89 -13.48
N GLU A 188 11.92 12.02 -13.39
CA GLU A 188 12.26 12.68 -12.13
C GLU A 188 11.28 13.82 -11.90
N ILE A 189 10.68 13.83 -10.74
CA ILE A 189 9.87 14.94 -10.26
C ILE A 189 10.37 15.33 -8.87
N PRO A 190 10.14 16.58 -8.43
CA PRO A 190 10.45 16.99 -7.07
C PRO A 190 9.85 16.05 -6.02
N GLU A 191 10.49 15.95 -4.87
CA GLU A 191 9.99 15.10 -3.78
C GLU A 191 8.60 15.52 -3.32
N TYR A 192 7.71 14.58 -3.28
CA TYR A 192 6.31 14.77 -2.90
C TYR A 192 5.86 13.83 -1.78
N GLU A 193 6.54 12.70 -1.61
CA GLU A 193 6.26 11.76 -0.52
C GLU A 193 6.86 12.31 0.78
N PRO A 194 6.14 12.22 1.92
CA PRO A 194 6.70 12.59 3.21
C PRO A 194 7.84 11.65 3.60
N THR A 195 8.75 12.12 4.44
CA THR A 195 9.61 11.19 5.18
C THR A 195 8.77 10.41 6.19
N THR A 196 9.24 9.22 6.59
CA THR A 196 8.60 8.43 7.64
C THR A 196 8.48 9.24 8.95
N GLU A 197 9.49 10.07 9.26
CA GLU A 197 9.48 10.96 10.41
C GLU A 197 8.40 12.04 10.33
N GLU A 198 8.24 12.70 9.15
CA GLU A 198 7.18 13.69 8.92
C GLU A 198 5.80 13.06 9.09
N ALA A 199 5.56 11.90 8.44
CA ALA A 199 4.30 11.18 8.55
C ALA A 199 4.01 10.75 9.99
N SER A 200 5.01 10.20 10.69
CA SER A 200 4.88 9.76 12.10
C SER A 200 4.53 10.91 13.03
N ARG A 201 5.15 12.08 12.83
CA ARG A 201 4.84 13.27 13.63
C ARG A 201 3.40 13.72 13.41
N ILE A 202 2.96 13.85 12.17
CA ILE A 202 1.60 14.29 11.83
C ILE A 202 0.56 13.31 12.39
N VAL A 203 0.79 12.00 12.23
CA VAL A 203 -0.13 10.96 12.73
C VAL A 203 -0.20 10.96 14.25
N ARG A 204 0.93 11.10 14.93
CA ARG A 204 0.97 11.20 16.39
C ARG A 204 0.27 12.46 16.91
N ASP A 205 0.44 13.61 16.25
CA ASP A 205 -0.15 14.88 16.66
C ASP A 205 -1.69 14.85 16.60
N MET A 206 -2.28 13.95 15.80
CA MET A 206 -3.73 13.71 15.78
C MET A 206 -4.19 12.52 16.66
N GLY A 207 -3.31 12.04 17.57
CA GLY A 207 -3.62 10.91 18.46
C GLY A 207 -3.61 9.55 17.77
N GLY A 208 -3.04 9.46 16.57
CA GLY A 208 -3.00 8.24 15.78
C GLY A 208 -1.77 7.35 16.05
N VAL A 209 -1.78 6.20 15.40
CA VAL A 209 -0.71 5.20 15.36
C VAL A 209 -0.22 5.04 13.93
N ILE A 210 1.08 4.98 13.74
CA ILE A 210 1.73 4.62 12.47
C ILE A 210 2.44 3.27 12.61
N SER A 211 2.20 2.38 11.66
CA SER A 211 2.73 1.01 11.65
C SER A 211 3.40 0.71 10.32
N ILE A 212 4.53 0.02 10.34
CA ILE A 212 5.19 -0.46 9.11
C ILE A 212 4.27 -1.45 8.42
N ALA A 213 3.90 -1.17 7.17
CA ALA A 213 3.07 -2.03 6.35
C ALA A 213 3.90 -3.17 5.73
N HIS A 214 3.35 -4.38 5.70
CA HIS A 214 3.89 -5.59 5.03
C HIS A 214 5.44 -5.64 4.96
N PRO A 215 6.18 -5.61 6.09
CA PRO A 215 7.64 -5.53 6.11
C PRO A 215 8.32 -6.67 5.34
N ASN A 216 7.71 -7.86 5.32
CA ASN A 216 8.18 -8.99 4.54
C ASN A 216 8.28 -8.68 3.03
N PHE A 217 7.39 -7.87 2.46
CA PHE A 217 7.47 -7.47 1.05
C PHE A 217 8.39 -6.27 0.82
N SER A 218 8.42 -5.34 1.77
CA SER A 218 9.22 -4.12 1.68
C SER A 218 10.71 -4.43 1.70
N TRP A 219 11.17 -5.24 2.66
CA TRP A 219 12.59 -5.57 2.81
C TRP A 219 13.07 -6.75 1.96
N GLU A 220 12.20 -7.69 1.58
CA GLU A 220 12.60 -8.78 0.68
C GLU A 220 13.21 -8.27 -0.64
N LYS A 221 12.83 -7.08 -1.08
CA LYS A 221 13.37 -6.44 -2.28
C LYS A 221 14.75 -5.80 -2.09
N TYR A 222 15.19 -5.57 -0.86
CA TYR A 222 16.45 -4.92 -0.54
C TYR A 222 17.45 -5.93 0.05
N GLU A 223 17.39 -6.11 1.35
CA GLU A 223 18.36 -6.91 2.10
C GLU A 223 17.67 -7.95 3.02
N GLY A 224 16.39 -8.21 2.78
CA GLY A 224 15.63 -9.21 3.52
C GLY A 224 15.51 -8.89 5.02
N ILE A 225 15.51 -9.92 5.83
CA ILE A 225 15.38 -9.82 7.29
C ILE A 225 16.50 -9.00 7.92
N GLU A 226 17.74 -9.14 7.46
CA GLU A 226 18.89 -8.41 7.99
C GLU A 226 18.74 -6.90 7.77
N GLY A 227 18.22 -6.49 6.63
CA GLY A 227 17.89 -5.11 6.33
C GLY A 227 16.87 -4.55 7.30
N LEU A 228 15.76 -5.26 7.56
CA LEU A 228 14.76 -4.84 8.53
C LEU A 228 15.36 -4.71 9.94
N GLN A 229 16.14 -5.70 10.38
CA GLN A 229 16.77 -5.68 11.71
C GLN A 229 17.75 -4.53 11.90
N ARG A 230 18.44 -4.11 10.83
CA ARG A 230 19.34 -2.96 10.84
C ARG A 230 18.57 -1.65 10.92
N ASP A 231 17.49 -1.50 10.13
CA ASP A 231 16.81 -0.23 9.90
C ASP A 231 15.76 0.09 10.97
N ILE A 232 15.25 -0.93 11.68
CA ILE A 232 14.11 -0.77 12.60
C ILE A 232 14.35 0.23 13.73
N ALA A 233 15.54 0.28 14.30
CA ALA A 233 15.87 1.22 15.39
C ALA A 233 15.68 2.67 14.93
N GLN A 234 16.15 3.02 13.74
CA GLN A 234 15.98 4.33 13.14
C GLN A 234 14.50 4.66 12.91
N LEU A 235 13.70 3.70 12.41
CA LEU A 235 12.28 3.92 12.17
C LEU A 235 11.50 4.15 13.47
N VAL A 236 11.85 3.45 14.54
CA VAL A 236 11.30 3.67 15.89
C VAL A 236 11.68 5.07 16.40
N ASP A 237 12.92 5.49 16.22
CA ASP A 237 13.38 6.84 16.59
C ASP A 237 12.66 7.93 15.78
N GLN A 238 12.27 7.63 14.53
CA GLN A 238 11.44 8.48 13.68
C GLN A 238 9.95 8.46 14.08
N GLY A 239 9.56 7.69 15.08
CA GLY A 239 8.23 7.70 15.67
C GLY A 239 7.28 6.61 15.16
N VAL A 240 7.78 5.59 14.48
CA VAL A 240 6.99 4.38 14.17
C VAL A 240 6.60 3.68 15.47
N MET A 241 5.32 3.34 15.61
CA MET A 241 4.74 2.77 16.83
C MET A 241 4.22 1.35 16.65
N GLY A 242 4.17 0.85 15.42
CA GLY A 242 3.65 -0.48 15.11
C GLY A 242 4.42 -1.16 13.99
N ILE A 243 4.22 -2.45 13.88
CA ILE A 243 4.71 -3.29 12.79
C ILE A 243 3.63 -4.28 12.38
N GLU A 244 3.43 -4.47 11.10
CA GLU A 244 2.41 -5.37 10.59
C GLU A 244 2.93 -6.81 10.49
N LEU A 245 2.14 -7.75 10.99
CA LEU A 245 2.23 -9.16 10.64
C LEU A 245 1.22 -9.46 9.53
N ASN A 246 1.66 -9.29 8.30
CA ASN A 246 0.85 -9.50 7.10
C ASN A 246 0.36 -10.95 6.99
N ALA A 247 -0.83 -11.16 6.40
CA ALA A 247 -1.44 -12.47 6.24
C ALA A 247 -0.53 -13.50 5.53
N LEU A 248 0.35 -13.05 4.64
CA LEU A 248 1.24 -13.88 3.84
C LEU A 248 2.69 -13.96 4.37
N ALA A 249 2.98 -13.36 5.53
CA ALA A 249 4.30 -13.48 6.13
C ALA A 249 4.61 -14.95 6.44
N THR A 250 5.77 -15.42 5.98
CA THR A 250 6.24 -16.78 6.27
C THR A 250 6.49 -16.97 7.77
N PRO A 251 6.57 -18.21 8.28
CA PRO A 251 6.91 -18.45 9.68
C PRO A 251 8.22 -17.78 10.12
N GLU A 252 9.22 -17.71 9.23
CA GLU A 252 10.47 -17.02 9.50
C GLU A 252 10.28 -15.51 9.66
N TRP A 253 9.56 -14.86 8.74
CA TRP A 253 9.21 -13.45 8.84
C TRP A 253 8.35 -13.16 10.07
N ALA A 254 7.35 -14.02 10.35
CA ALA A 254 6.51 -13.88 11.53
C ALA A 254 7.33 -13.89 12.82
N ARG A 255 8.27 -14.83 12.97
CA ARG A 255 9.18 -14.90 14.12
C ARG A 255 9.98 -13.60 14.29
N VAL A 256 10.59 -13.10 13.22
CA VAL A 256 11.41 -11.87 13.26
C VAL A 256 10.55 -10.64 13.58
N ILE A 257 9.37 -10.51 12.97
CA ILE A 257 8.44 -9.40 13.25
C ILE A 257 8.03 -9.40 14.73
N LEU A 258 7.74 -10.58 15.31
CA LEU A 258 7.38 -10.71 16.72
C LEU A 258 8.56 -10.38 17.65
N GLU A 259 9.78 -10.84 17.33
CA GLU A 259 11.00 -10.49 18.07
C GLU A 259 11.26 -8.97 18.05
N ILE A 260 11.08 -8.32 16.90
CA ILE A 260 11.19 -6.86 16.75
C ILE A 260 10.12 -6.15 17.56
N ARG A 261 8.86 -6.58 17.43
CA ARG A 261 7.74 -6.04 18.22
C ARG A 261 8.05 -6.05 19.71
N ASP A 262 8.53 -7.18 20.24
CA ASP A 262 8.83 -7.33 21.67
C ASP A 262 10.03 -6.49 22.08
N ARG A 263 11.10 -6.45 21.28
CA ARG A 263 12.31 -5.68 21.56
C ARG A 263 12.05 -4.18 21.65
N TYR A 264 11.22 -3.66 20.76
CA TYR A 264 10.94 -2.23 20.63
C TYR A 264 9.59 -1.81 21.21
N ASN A 265 8.87 -2.73 21.87
CA ASN A 265 7.54 -2.51 22.43
C ASN A 265 6.55 -1.90 21.42
N LEU A 266 6.54 -2.42 20.20
CA LEU A 266 5.67 -1.96 19.13
C LEU A 266 4.28 -2.61 19.24
N LEU A 267 3.27 -1.92 18.73
CA LEU A 267 1.96 -2.51 18.46
C LEU A 267 2.10 -3.52 17.30
N LEU A 268 1.38 -4.63 17.39
CA LEU A 268 1.25 -5.56 16.28
C LEU A 268 -0.04 -5.26 15.53
N THR A 269 0.10 -4.76 14.30
CA THR A 269 -1.01 -4.65 13.36
C THR A 269 -1.05 -5.87 12.43
N PHE A 270 -2.11 -6.02 11.68
CA PHE A 270 -2.29 -7.16 10.78
C PHE A 270 -3.27 -6.81 9.67
N GLY A 271 -3.14 -7.45 8.52
CA GLY A 271 -4.04 -7.25 7.40
C GLY A 271 -3.76 -8.21 6.27
N SER A 272 -4.71 -8.27 5.34
CA SER A 272 -4.59 -9.10 4.15
C SER A 272 -3.80 -8.43 3.02
N ASP A 273 -3.73 -7.11 3.04
CA ASP A 273 -3.25 -6.30 1.91
C ASP A 273 -4.01 -6.66 0.61
N ASN A 274 -5.33 -6.92 0.76
CA ASN A 274 -6.17 -7.36 -0.36
C ASN A 274 -6.36 -6.24 -1.38
N HIS A 275 -6.17 -6.58 -2.66
CA HIS A 275 -6.37 -5.70 -3.81
C HIS A 275 -7.47 -6.24 -4.75
N GLY A 276 -8.46 -6.99 -4.22
CA GLY A 276 -9.53 -7.64 -4.97
C GLY A 276 -9.18 -9.08 -5.38
N GLU A 277 -8.28 -9.74 -4.66
CA GLU A 277 -8.00 -11.16 -4.82
C GLU A 277 -9.06 -12.01 -4.13
N THR A 278 -9.65 -12.95 -4.88
CA THR A 278 -10.55 -13.98 -4.36
C THR A 278 -9.80 -15.24 -3.89
N THR A 279 -8.53 -15.36 -4.28
CA THR A 279 -7.57 -16.37 -3.81
C THR A 279 -6.24 -15.69 -3.52
N PRO A 280 -5.47 -16.13 -2.52
CA PRO A 280 -4.19 -15.51 -2.19
C PRO A 280 -3.27 -15.44 -3.40
N SER A 281 -2.70 -14.28 -3.68
CA SER A 281 -1.65 -14.08 -4.67
C SER A 281 -0.28 -14.27 -4.02
N LYS A 282 0.81 -14.02 -4.76
CA LYS A 282 2.16 -14.01 -4.17
C LYS A 282 2.43 -12.83 -3.22
N LYS A 283 1.58 -11.79 -3.25
CA LYS A 283 1.80 -10.55 -2.49
C LYS A 283 0.61 -10.16 -1.63
N HIS A 284 -0.60 -10.50 -2.05
CA HIS A 284 -1.82 -10.03 -1.42
C HIS A 284 -2.67 -11.22 -0.97
N GLY A 285 -3.19 -11.15 0.25
CA GLY A 285 -4.13 -12.12 0.81
C GLY A 285 -5.54 -11.90 0.29
N THR A 286 -6.44 -12.81 0.64
CA THR A 286 -7.89 -12.61 0.47
C THR A 286 -8.42 -11.75 1.60
N LEU A 287 -9.49 -11.01 1.34
CA LEU A 287 -10.11 -10.12 2.32
C LEU A 287 -10.47 -10.86 3.62
N GLY A 288 -10.03 -10.33 4.76
CA GLY A 288 -10.17 -10.95 6.07
C GLY A 288 -9.28 -12.18 6.30
N GLN A 289 -8.29 -12.43 5.44
CA GLN A 289 -7.27 -13.44 5.69
C GLN A 289 -6.33 -12.99 6.79
N MET A 290 -6.04 -13.90 7.71
CA MET A 290 -5.12 -13.65 8.83
C MET A 290 -3.90 -14.56 8.75
N ASN A 291 -2.77 -14.07 9.28
CA ASN A 291 -1.61 -14.93 9.49
C ASN A 291 -1.94 -16.05 10.48
N PRO A 292 -1.45 -17.28 10.29
CA PRO A 292 -1.67 -18.41 11.20
C PRO A 292 -1.39 -18.10 12.68
N TYR A 293 -0.42 -17.23 12.97
CA TYR A 293 -0.12 -16.75 14.32
C TYR A 293 -1.38 -16.31 15.11
N PHE A 294 -2.30 -15.60 14.46
CA PHE A 294 -3.52 -15.12 15.12
C PHE A 294 -4.58 -16.20 15.32
N LEU A 295 -4.43 -17.36 14.67
CA LEU A 295 -5.36 -18.49 14.74
C LEU A 295 -4.94 -19.55 15.78
N GLU A 296 -3.67 -19.53 16.20
CA GLU A 296 -3.12 -20.54 17.14
C GLU A 296 -3.64 -20.41 18.57
N GLU A 297 -4.11 -19.23 18.97
CA GLU A 297 -4.57 -18.94 20.31
C GLU A 297 -5.86 -18.11 20.30
N GLU A 298 -6.89 -18.60 20.96
CA GLU A 298 -8.16 -17.90 21.07
C GLU A 298 -7.98 -16.55 21.79
N GLY A 299 -8.47 -15.47 21.16
CA GLY A 299 -8.39 -14.13 21.71
C GLY A 299 -7.12 -13.35 21.39
N ARG A 300 -6.07 -13.97 20.82
CA ARG A 300 -4.81 -13.29 20.47
C ARG A 300 -5.04 -12.07 19.57
N MET A 301 -5.83 -12.22 18.50
CA MET A 301 -6.19 -11.11 17.63
C MET A 301 -6.97 -10.01 18.37
N LYS A 302 -7.94 -10.38 19.22
CA LYS A 302 -8.70 -9.42 20.06
C LYS A 302 -7.78 -8.61 20.96
N HIS A 303 -6.75 -9.25 21.52
CA HIS A 303 -5.75 -8.58 22.35
C HIS A 303 -5.00 -7.49 21.57
N HIS A 304 -4.50 -7.80 20.38
CA HIS A 304 -3.77 -6.83 19.56
C HIS A 304 -4.67 -5.72 19.01
N LEU A 305 -5.89 -6.06 18.61
CA LEU A 305 -6.88 -5.06 18.20
C LEU A 305 -7.25 -4.13 19.36
N LYS A 306 -7.44 -4.67 20.57
CA LYS A 306 -7.68 -3.86 21.75
C LYS A 306 -6.52 -2.92 22.04
N ALA A 307 -5.27 -3.41 21.97
CA ALA A 307 -4.09 -2.57 22.18
C ALA A 307 -4.00 -1.40 21.17
N LEU A 308 -4.36 -1.63 19.91
CA LEU A 308 -4.46 -0.57 18.91
C LEU A 308 -5.56 0.44 19.27
N ARG A 309 -6.77 -0.05 19.60
CA ARG A 309 -7.91 0.80 19.97
C ARG A 309 -7.62 1.65 21.20
N ASP A 310 -7.09 1.03 22.26
CA ASP A 310 -6.70 1.75 23.48
C ASP A 310 -5.66 2.85 23.17
N ARG A 311 -4.74 2.60 22.25
CA ARG A 311 -3.69 3.55 21.86
C ARG A 311 -4.23 4.76 21.13
N ILE A 312 -5.26 4.59 20.28
CA ILE A 312 -5.89 5.67 19.54
C ILE A 312 -7.14 6.25 20.23
N GLY A 313 -7.50 5.72 21.42
CA GLY A 313 -8.56 6.28 22.26
C GLY A 313 -9.98 5.98 21.80
N ILE A 314 -10.24 4.81 21.20
CA ILE A 314 -11.57 4.36 20.71
C ILE A 314 -12.01 3.03 21.30
#